data_ec4812d2e3623c380f402aaafaf827be
#
_entry.id   ec4812d2e3623c380f402aaafaf827be
#
_cell.length_a   1.000
_cell.length_b   1.000
_cell.length_c   1.000
_cell.angle_alpha   90.00
_cell.angle_beta   90.00
_cell.angle_gamma   90.00
#
_symmetry.space_group_name_H-M   'P 1'
#
loop_
_entity.id
_entity.type
_entity.pdbx_description
1 polymer ?
#
loop_
_entity_poly.entity_id
_entity_poly.type
_entity_poly.pdbx_seq_one_letter_code
_entity_poly.pdbx_strand_id
1 'polypeptide(L)'
;DLAVRPAGPLGRAMDTIRPDAIHIATEGPLGWAARGYCLRRKLAFTTAFHTRFPEILNAVLRVPLAWGYALFRHFHRPSSGIMVPTQGVLQMLEHRGFRNLRQWTHGVDTQAFPFQGEAVPSPLVGALAHPVSLFVGRISYEKNLESFLQMKMPGTKIVCGVGPLERRLKERYPEVRWVGLLDRQSLAALYAAADVFVFPSRSETFGLVMLEAMSCGTPVAAYPVDGPLEVLGAFEPQGARGGILNTDLLSACQAALAVPRHEARRRAMDFTWTKATGLFVQY
;
A
#
# COMPACT_ATOMS: atom_id res chain seq x y z
N ASP A 1 -10.69 -9.25 -12.08
CA ASP A 1 -10.92 -10.21 -13.18
C ASP A 1 -9.83 -11.29 -13.16
N LEU A 2 -10.25 -12.56 -13.24
CA LEU A 2 -9.31 -13.68 -13.36
C LEU A 2 -9.17 -14.06 -14.83
N ALA A 3 -7.92 -14.14 -15.32
CA ALA A 3 -7.64 -14.60 -16.68
C ALA A 3 -7.99 -16.09 -16.83
N VAL A 4 -8.88 -16.41 -17.77
CA VAL A 4 -9.28 -17.79 -18.07
C VAL A 4 -8.41 -18.33 -19.20
N ARG A 5 -7.71 -19.47 -18.95
CA ARG A 5 -6.81 -20.15 -19.91
C ARG A 5 -5.76 -19.22 -20.56
N PRO A 6 -4.97 -18.45 -19.78
CA PRO A 6 -4.09 -17.42 -20.33
C PRO A 6 -2.87 -17.96 -21.09
N ALA A 7 -2.52 -19.23 -20.99
CA ALA A 7 -1.26 -19.78 -21.49
C ALA A 7 -1.07 -19.65 -23.01
N GLY A 8 -2.12 -19.90 -23.81
CA GLY A 8 -2.04 -19.79 -25.27
C GLY A 8 -1.90 -18.34 -25.76
N PRO A 9 -2.82 -17.43 -25.37
CA PRO A 9 -2.72 -16.03 -25.74
C PRO A 9 -1.42 -15.37 -25.26
N LEU A 10 -1.01 -15.64 -24.01
CA LEU A 10 0.25 -15.14 -23.47
C LEU A 10 1.45 -15.62 -24.28
N GLY A 11 1.53 -16.93 -24.59
CA GLY A 11 2.63 -17.49 -25.37
C GLY A 11 2.79 -16.82 -26.73
N ARG A 12 1.69 -16.61 -27.46
CA ARG A 12 1.70 -15.89 -28.74
C ARG A 12 2.18 -14.44 -28.59
N ALA A 13 1.68 -13.74 -27.58
CA ALA A 13 2.10 -12.35 -27.32
C ALA A 13 3.61 -12.28 -27.00
N MET A 14 4.13 -13.17 -26.16
CA MET A 14 5.55 -13.24 -25.82
C MET A 14 6.42 -13.59 -27.03
N ASP A 15 5.98 -14.51 -27.90
CA ASP A 15 6.69 -14.88 -29.12
C ASP A 15 6.73 -13.74 -30.16
N THR A 16 5.71 -12.86 -30.15
CA THR A 16 5.64 -11.69 -31.01
C THR A 16 6.48 -10.52 -30.47
N ILE A 17 6.36 -10.23 -29.19
CA ILE A 17 7.03 -9.07 -28.54
C ILE A 17 8.53 -9.34 -28.37
N ARG A 18 8.91 -10.59 -28.07
CA ARG A 18 10.30 -10.99 -27.76
C ARG A 18 10.98 -10.07 -26.75
N PRO A 19 10.42 -9.96 -25.51
CA PRO A 19 10.92 -9.02 -24.52
C PRO A 19 12.35 -9.35 -24.08
N ASP A 20 13.16 -8.32 -23.84
CA ASP A 20 14.54 -8.44 -23.31
C ASP A 20 14.55 -8.78 -21.81
N ALA A 21 13.52 -8.37 -21.08
CA ALA A 21 13.33 -8.65 -19.65
C ALA A 21 11.90 -9.05 -19.33
N ILE A 22 11.73 -9.94 -18.36
CA ILE A 22 10.41 -10.44 -17.96
C ILE A 22 10.25 -10.29 -16.46
N HIS A 23 9.21 -9.55 -16.06
CA HIS A 23 8.81 -9.43 -14.66
C HIS A 23 7.39 -9.96 -14.45
N ILE A 24 7.21 -10.89 -13.49
CA ILE A 24 5.92 -11.49 -13.16
C ILE A 24 5.43 -10.88 -11.85
N ALA A 25 4.53 -9.91 -11.94
CA ALA A 25 4.05 -9.13 -10.81
C ALA A 25 2.91 -9.80 -10.00
N THR A 26 2.44 -10.99 -10.39
CA THR A 26 1.32 -11.66 -9.72
C THR A 26 1.45 -13.18 -9.75
N GLU A 27 1.00 -13.81 -8.68
CA GLU A 27 0.97 -15.28 -8.53
C GLU A 27 -0.37 -15.90 -8.99
N GLY A 28 -1.21 -15.09 -9.66
CA GLY A 28 -2.47 -15.56 -10.25
C GLY A 28 -2.29 -16.43 -11.49
N PRO A 29 -3.39 -16.86 -12.16
CA PRO A 29 -3.35 -17.75 -13.32
C PRO A 29 -2.46 -17.23 -14.45
N LEU A 30 -2.43 -15.92 -14.69
CA LEU A 30 -1.55 -15.29 -15.68
C LEU A 30 -0.07 -15.43 -15.30
N GLY A 31 0.26 -15.21 -14.02
CA GLY A 31 1.63 -15.38 -13.52
C GLY A 31 2.13 -16.83 -13.63
N TRP A 32 1.29 -17.80 -13.31
CA TRP A 32 1.62 -19.21 -13.49
C TRP A 32 1.84 -19.56 -14.98
N ALA A 33 1.04 -19.00 -15.89
CA ALA A 33 1.23 -19.18 -17.32
C ALA A 33 2.55 -18.56 -17.81
N ALA A 34 2.87 -17.33 -17.35
CA ALA A 34 4.12 -16.65 -17.68
C ALA A 34 5.34 -17.43 -17.15
N ARG A 35 5.29 -17.86 -15.88
CA ARG A 35 6.32 -18.71 -15.28
C ARG A 35 6.54 -19.99 -16.10
N GLY A 36 5.44 -20.68 -16.47
CA GLY A 36 5.52 -21.89 -17.30
C GLY A 36 6.11 -21.63 -18.69
N TYR A 37 5.80 -20.49 -19.31
CA TYR A 37 6.39 -20.07 -20.57
C TYR A 37 7.91 -19.87 -20.42
N CYS A 38 8.35 -19.09 -19.43
CA CYS A 38 9.76 -18.78 -19.18
C CYS A 38 10.57 -20.08 -18.93
N LEU A 39 10.06 -20.98 -18.09
CA LEU A 39 10.74 -22.24 -17.78
C LEU A 39 10.91 -23.13 -19.01
N ARG A 40 9.88 -23.26 -19.86
CA ARG A 40 9.98 -24.06 -21.10
C ARG A 40 10.99 -23.48 -22.10
N ARG A 41 11.11 -22.16 -22.15
CA ARG A 41 12.03 -21.42 -23.04
C ARG A 41 13.38 -21.13 -22.41
N LYS A 42 13.60 -21.52 -21.14
CA LYS A 42 14.82 -21.22 -20.36
C LYS A 42 15.14 -19.72 -20.28
N LEU A 43 14.09 -18.89 -20.19
CA LEU A 43 14.21 -17.43 -20.05
C LEU A 43 14.32 -17.07 -18.58
N ALA A 44 15.25 -16.16 -18.25
CA ALA A 44 15.32 -15.55 -16.94
C ALA A 44 14.10 -14.64 -16.70
N PHE A 45 13.65 -14.56 -15.45
CA PHE A 45 12.55 -13.67 -15.06
C PHE A 45 12.67 -13.31 -13.59
N THR A 46 12.16 -12.14 -13.25
CA THR A 46 11.96 -11.71 -11.87
C THR A 46 10.49 -11.84 -11.47
N THR A 47 10.25 -11.86 -10.17
CA THR A 47 8.89 -11.89 -9.59
C THR A 47 8.74 -10.83 -8.52
N ALA A 48 7.52 -10.57 -8.07
CA ALA A 48 7.27 -9.68 -6.94
C ALA A 48 6.31 -10.32 -5.94
N PHE A 49 6.51 -10.01 -4.66
CA PHE A 49 5.63 -10.41 -3.55
C PHE A 49 4.97 -9.14 -3.00
N HIS A 50 3.84 -8.74 -3.60
CA HIS A 50 3.11 -7.51 -3.23
C HIS A 50 1.94 -7.75 -2.29
N THR A 51 1.43 -8.98 -2.21
CA THR A 51 0.23 -9.32 -1.46
C THR A 51 0.48 -10.59 -0.65
N ARG A 52 0.03 -10.58 0.59
CA ARG A 52 0.09 -11.75 1.48
C ARG A 52 -1.02 -12.75 1.12
N PHE A 53 -0.97 -13.29 -0.10
CA PHE A 53 -1.95 -14.27 -0.56
C PHE A 53 -2.06 -15.51 0.34
N PRO A 54 -1.00 -16.07 0.95
CA PRO A 54 -1.14 -17.17 1.89
C PRO A 54 -2.07 -16.87 3.05
N GLU A 55 -2.00 -15.63 3.60
CA GLU A 55 -2.89 -15.18 4.67
C GLU A 55 -4.34 -15.02 4.19
N ILE A 56 -4.54 -14.51 2.96
CA ILE A 56 -5.86 -14.39 2.35
C ILE A 56 -6.46 -15.78 2.12
N LEU A 57 -5.70 -16.73 1.58
CA LEU A 57 -6.14 -18.10 1.39
C LEU A 57 -6.48 -18.78 2.72
N ASN A 58 -5.70 -18.54 3.75
CA ASN A 58 -6.00 -19.04 5.09
C ASN A 58 -7.31 -18.44 5.64
N ALA A 59 -7.50 -17.13 5.53
CA ALA A 59 -8.67 -16.45 6.05
C ALA A 59 -9.97 -16.83 5.30
N VAL A 60 -9.92 -16.99 3.97
CA VAL A 60 -11.10 -17.24 3.13
C VAL A 60 -11.37 -18.73 2.96
N LEU A 61 -10.35 -19.51 2.67
CA LEU A 61 -10.48 -20.93 2.32
C LEU A 61 -9.97 -21.89 3.41
N ARG A 62 -9.50 -21.36 4.55
CA ARG A 62 -8.92 -22.12 5.67
C ARG A 62 -7.74 -23.02 5.27
N VAL A 63 -7.05 -22.67 4.19
CA VAL A 63 -5.82 -23.37 3.78
C VAL A 63 -4.74 -23.12 4.85
N PRO A 64 -4.07 -24.15 5.38
CA PRO A 64 -2.99 -23.97 6.34
C PRO A 64 -1.90 -23.05 5.79
N LEU A 65 -1.47 -22.06 6.59
CA LEU A 65 -0.45 -21.07 6.15
C LEU A 65 0.82 -21.72 5.60
N ALA A 66 1.25 -22.83 6.20
CA ALA A 66 2.44 -23.56 5.75
C ALA A 66 2.31 -24.06 4.29
N TRP A 67 1.12 -24.51 3.90
CA TRP A 67 0.85 -24.97 2.54
C TRP A 67 0.76 -23.80 1.56
N GLY A 68 0.11 -22.73 1.98
CA GLY A 68 0.09 -21.47 1.21
C GLY A 68 1.51 -21.00 0.91
N TYR A 69 2.33 -20.85 1.94
CA TYR A 69 3.72 -20.42 1.74
C TYR A 69 4.58 -21.43 0.97
N ALA A 70 4.34 -22.73 1.10
CA ALA A 70 5.03 -23.74 0.28
C ALA A 70 4.69 -23.59 -1.21
N LEU A 71 3.41 -23.36 -1.54
CA LEU A 71 2.97 -23.11 -2.92
C LEU A 71 3.63 -21.86 -3.50
N PHE A 72 3.60 -20.75 -2.77
CA PHE A 72 4.19 -19.50 -3.23
C PHE A 72 5.71 -19.58 -3.31
N ARG A 73 6.38 -20.26 -2.37
CA ARG A 73 7.82 -20.53 -2.47
C ARG A 73 8.15 -21.36 -3.72
N HIS A 74 7.33 -22.35 -4.07
CA HIS A 74 7.49 -23.11 -5.31
C HIS A 74 7.32 -22.22 -6.55
N PHE A 75 6.37 -21.29 -6.52
CA PHE A 75 6.15 -20.33 -7.61
C PHE A 75 7.38 -19.44 -7.83
N HIS A 76 7.92 -18.86 -6.76
CA HIS A 76 9.01 -17.88 -6.84
C HIS A 76 10.40 -18.52 -6.99
N ARG A 77 10.59 -19.78 -6.57
CA ARG A 77 11.90 -20.45 -6.52
C ARG A 77 12.75 -20.35 -7.79
N PRO A 78 12.21 -20.47 -9.02
CA PRO A 78 13.01 -20.40 -10.24
C PRO A 78 13.30 -18.98 -10.71
N SER A 79 12.79 -17.93 -10.05
CA SER A 79 13.06 -16.55 -10.44
C SER A 79 14.51 -16.15 -10.09
N SER A 80 15.08 -15.27 -10.89
CA SER A 80 16.40 -14.66 -10.64
C SER A 80 16.37 -13.69 -9.45
N GLY A 81 15.20 -13.09 -9.16
CA GLY A 81 14.97 -12.21 -8.02
C GLY A 81 13.51 -12.10 -7.66
N ILE A 82 13.22 -12.00 -6.36
CA ILE A 82 11.88 -11.77 -5.81
C ILE A 82 11.87 -10.36 -5.22
N MET A 83 11.16 -9.44 -5.86
CA MET A 83 11.03 -8.08 -5.38
C MET A 83 10.06 -7.99 -4.21
N VAL A 84 10.49 -7.40 -3.10
CA VAL A 84 9.74 -7.28 -1.85
C VAL A 84 9.67 -5.83 -1.40
N PRO A 85 8.49 -5.35 -0.99
CA PRO A 85 8.28 -3.91 -0.78
C PRO A 85 8.92 -3.37 0.50
N THR A 86 9.09 -4.18 1.54
CA THR A 86 9.57 -3.73 2.86
C THR A 86 10.56 -4.68 3.48
N GLN A 87 11.41 -4.17 4.36
CA GLN A 87 12.37 -4.96 5.13
C GLN A 87 11.67 -6.01 6.02
N GLY A 88 10.53 -5.66 6.62
CA GLY A 88 9.76 -6.61 7.44
C GLY A 88 9.23 -7.78 6.63
N VAL A 89 8.69 -7.53 5.42
CA VAL A 89 8.24 -8.60 4.51
C VAL A 89 9.42 -9.43 4.02
N LEU A 90 10.57 -8.82 3.73
CA LEU A 90 11.79 -9.52 3.33
C LEU A 90 12.21 -10.51 4.43
N GLN A 91 12.40 -10.06 5.65
CA GLN A 91 12.77 -10.91 6.80
C GLN A 91 11.75 -12.03 7.03
N MET A 92 10.47 -11.72 6.95
CA MET A 92 9.40 -12.71 7.08
C MET A 92 9.50 -13.82 6.04
N LEU A 93 9.80 -13.48 4.78
CA LEU A 93 9.97 -14.44 3.69
C LEU A 93 11.27 -15.25 3.84
N GLU A 94 12.37 -14.64 4.26
CA GLU A 94 13.62 -15.34 4.58
C GLU A 94 13.42 -16.44 5.63
N HIS A 95 12.75 -16.11 6.74
CA HIS A 95 12.40 -17.09 7.78
C HIS A 95 11.50 -18.23 7.27
N ARG A 96 10.76 -18.00 6.18
CA ARG A 96 9.95 -19.02 5.51
C ARG A 96 10.68 -19.75 4.38
N GLY A 97 12.00 -19.54 4.25
CA GLY A 97 12.88 -20.25 3.31
C GLY A 97 12.77 -19.77 1.86
N PHE A 98 12.28 -18.54 1.62
CA PHE A 98 12.42 -17.91 0.32
C PHE A 98 13.87 -17.47 0.11
N ARG A 99 14.31 -17.45 -1.13
CA ARG A 99 15.66 -17.06 -1.54
C ARG A 99 15.60 -16.05 -2.67
N ASN A 100 16.72 -15.42 -2.98
CA ASN A 100 16.83 -14.39 -4.04
C ASN A 100 15.92 -13.18 -3.80
N LEU A 101 15.68 -12.84 -2.54
CA LEU A 101 14.89 -11.67 -2.16
C LEU A 101 15.67 -10.38 -2.47
N ARG A 102 14.95 -9.40 -3.03
CA ARG A 102 15.47 -8.06 -3.36
C ARG A 102 14.50 -7.02 -2.81
N GLN A 103 14.99 -6.16 -1.93
CA GLN A 103 14.15 -5.07 -1.46
C GLN A 103 13.93 -4.08 -2.61
N TRP A 104 12.67 -3.81 -2.92
CA TRP A 104 12.27 -2.88 -3.95
C TRP A 104 11.11 -2.03 -3.44
N THR A 105 11.35 -0.74 -3.29
CA THR A 105 10.34 0.19 -2.83
C THR A 105 9.37 0.60 -3.93
N HIS A 106 8.27 1.22 -3.53
CA HIS A 106 7.36 1.89 -4.46
C HIS A 106 7.65 3.37 -4.54
N GLY A 107 7.11 4.03 -5.56
CA GLY A 107 7.21 5.47 -5.75
C GLY A 107 5.84 6.14 -5.65
N VAL A 108 5.86 7.43 -5.34
CA VAL A 108 4.71 8.32 -5.40
C VAL A 108 4.89 9.34 -6.53
N ASP A 109 3.79 9.66 -7.21
CA ASP A 109 3.73 10.72 -8.22
C ASP A 109 3.60 12.08 -7.51
N THR A 110 4.73 12.73 -7.26
CA THR A 110 4.79 14.00 -6.54
C THR A 110 4.26 15.19 -7.33
N GLN A 111 4.00 15.03 -8.63
CA GLN A 111 3.32 16.03 -9.46
C GLN A 111 1.81 15.90 -9.36
N ALA A 112 1.31 14.67 -9.32
CA ALA A 112 -0.10 14.39 -9.13
C ALA A 112 -0.57 14.68 -7.69
N PHE A 113 0.33 14.55 -6.71
CA PHE A 113 0.11 14.85 -5.29
C PHE A 113 1.05 15.97 -4.84
N PRO A 114 0.77 17.24 -5.25
CA PRO A 114 1.67 18.35 -5.00
C PRO A 114 1.56 18.85 -3.55
N PHE A 115 2.67 19.37 -3.03
CA PHE A 115 2.71 20.07 -1.76
C PHE A 115 2.40 21.55 -1.97
N GLN A 116 1.41 22.08 -1.24
CA GLN A 116 0.97 23.46 -1.35
C GLN A 116 1.34 24.32 -0.12
N GLY A 117 2.20 23.78 0.75
CA GLY A 117 2.63 24.48 1.97
C GLY A 117 1.64 24.26 3.12
N GLU A 118 0.70 25.16 3.31
CA GLU A 118 -0.34 25.06 4.32
C GLU A 118 -1.54 24.22 3.86
N ALA A 119 -2.42 23.85 4.81
CA ALA A 119 -3.66 23.16 4.48
C ALA A 119 -4.54 24.03 3.58
N VAL A 120 -4.88 23.53 2.40
CA VAL A 120 -5.67 24.27 1.42
C VAL A 120 -7.14 23.87 1.56
N PRO A 121 -8.07 24.83 1.71
CA PRO A 121 -9.49 24.51 1.73
C PRO A 121 -9.89 23.75 0.44
N SER A 122 -10.51 22.60 0.61
CA SER A 122 -11.06 21.84 -0.52
C SER A 122 -12.55 22.12 -0.62
N PRO A 123 -13.09 22.41 -1.81
CA PRO A 123 -14.54 22.55 -2.02
C PRO A 123 -15.33 21.31 -1.58
N LEU A 124 -14.69 20.13 -1.64
CA LEU A 124 -15.27 18.87 -1.17
C LEU A 124 -15.42 18.81 0.35
N VAL A 125 -14.64 19.61 1.07
CA VAL A 125 -14.53 19.56 2.52
C VAL A 125 -15.39 20.66 3.15
N GLY A 126 -15.60 21.80 2.46
CA GLY A 126 -16.41 22.93 2.95
C GLY A 126 -15.85 23.53 4.25
N ALA A 127 -16.69 24.21 5.03
CA ALA A 127 -16.35 24.67 6.37
C ALA A 127 -16.45 23.52 7.37
N LEU A 128 -15.41 22.70 7.48
CA LEU A 128 -15.35 21.57 8.41
C LEU A 128 -14.76 21.99 9.76
N ALA A 129 -15.21 21.30 10.81
CA ALA A 129 -14.58 21.41 12.10
C ALA A 129 -13.22 20.71 12.09
N HIS A 130 -12.17 21.43 12.45
CA HIS A 130 -10.83 20.88 12.62
C HIS A 130 -10.64 20.21 14.01
N PRO A 131 -9.74 19.23 14.13
CA PRO A 131 -8.93 18.66 13.07
C PRO A 131 -9.72 17.78 12.10
N VAL A 132 -9.34 17.81 10.82
CA VAL A 132 -9.88 16.92 9.79
C VAL A 132 -9.04 15.64 9.73
N SER A 133 -9.64 14.53 10.11
CA SER A 133 -9.01 13.20 10.07
C SER A 133 -9.49 12.45 8.84
N LEU A 134 -8.57 12.00 7.99
CA LEU A 134 -8.86 11.40 6.70
C LEU A 134 -8.41 9.94 6.63
N PHE A 135 -9.31 9.08 6.15
CA PHE A 135 -9.00 7.73 5.67
C PHE A 135 -9.22 7.67 4.15
N VAL A 136 -8.28 7.04 3.43
CA VAL A 136 -8.42 6.73 2.00
C VAL A 136 -8.08 5.26 1.78
N GLY A 137 -8.98 4.53 1.12
CA GLY A 137 -8.74 3.14 0.78
C GLY A 137 -10.01 2.34 0.56
N ARG A 138 -9.83 1.06 0.21
CA ARG A 138 -10.94 0.11 0.08
C ARG A 138 -11.62 -0.09 1.43
N ILE A 139 -12.95 -0.01 1.44
CA ILE A 139 -13.76 -0.22 2.66
C ILE A 139 -13.98 -1.72 2.85
N SER A 140 -12.98 -2.39 3.43
CA SER A 140 -12.93 -3.85 3.60
C SER A 140 -12.35 -4.22 4.97
N TYR A 141 -12.52 -5.47 5.34
CA TYR A 141 -12.18 -5.96 6.68
C TYR A 141 -10.69 -5.77 7.02
N GLU A 142 -9.79 -6.05 6.08
CA GLU A 142 -8.35 -5.97 6.27
C GLU A 142 -7.85 -4.55 6.51
N LYS A 143 -8.63 -3.54 6.10
CA LYS A 143 -8.29 -2.12 6.32
C LYS A 143 -8.68 -1.63 7.71
N ASN A 144 -9.40 -2.45 8.50
CA ASN A 144 -9.71 -2.18 9.90
C ASN A 144 -10.31 -0.77 10.15
N LEU A 145 -11.16 -0.31 9.21
CA LEU A 145 -11.72 1.05 9.23
C LEU A 145 -12.51 1.33 10.51
N GLU A 146 -13.14 0.33 11.13
CA GLU A 146 -13.91 0.52 12.38
C GLU A 146 -13.05 1.09 13.51
N SER A 147 -11.75 0.77 13.60
CA SER A 147 -10.86 1.36 14.59
C SER A 147 -10.74 2.89 14.44
N PHE A 148 -10.74 3.39 13.20
CA PHE A 148 -10.79 4.83 12.92
C PHE A 148 -12.15 5.45 13.25
N LEU A 149 -13.24 4.78 12.85
CA LEU A 149 -14.59 5.30 13.04
C LEU A 149 -14.97 5.41 14.53
N GLN A 150 -14.53 4.45 15.34
CA GLN A 150 -14.81 4.40 16.79
C GLN A 150 -13.98 5.39 17.63
N MET A 151 -12.86 5.93 17.08
CA MET A 151 -12.04 6.88 17.82
C MET A 151 -12.86 8.11 18.25
N LYS A 152 -12.75 8.45 19.54
CA LYS A 152 -13.34 9.68 20.08
C LYS A 152 -12.36 10.84 19.89
N MET A 153 -12.29 11.37 18.68
CA MET A 153 -11.45 12.51 18.32
C MET A 153 -12.35 13.68 17.91
N PRO A 154 -12.09 14.93 18.39
CA PRO A 154 -12.84 16.08 17.94
C PRO A 154 -12.63 16.35 16.44
N GLY A 155 -13.44 17.25 15.89
CA GLY A 155 -13.33 17.65 14.49
C GLY A 155 -14.11 16.73 13.54
N THR A 156 -13.67 16.66 12.30
CA THR A 156 -14.37 15.95 11.23
C THR A 156 -13.63 14.70 10.80
N LYS A 157 -14.33 13.58 10.70
CA LYS A 157 -13.84 12.35 10.07
C LYS A 157 -14.31 12.26 8.63
N ILE A 158 -13.39 11.98 7.71
CA ILE A 158 -13.68 11.78 6.28
C ILE A 158 -13.20 10.39 5.86
N VAL A 159 -14.05 9.70 5.11
CA VAL A 159 -13.73 8.41 4.49
C VAL A 159 -13.87 8.53 2.98
N CYS A 160 -12.76 8.30 2.27
CA CYS A 160 -12.68 8.24 0.81
C CYS A 160 -12.44 6.81 0.35
N GLY A 161 -13.31 6.30 -0.49
CA GLY A 161 -13.25 4.96 -1.06
C GLY A 161 -14.58 4.25 -1.06
N VAL A 162 -14.57 3.04 -1.59
CA VAL A 162 -15.74 2.15 -1.66
C VAL A 162 -15.33 0.72 -1.26
N GLY A 163 -16.29 -0.11 -0.92
CA GLY A 163 -16.00 -1.51 -0.61
C GLY A 163 -17.15 -2.26 0.02
N PRO A 164 -16.96 -3.57 0.28
CA PRO A 164 -18.03 -4.46 0.72
C PRO A 164 -18.65 -4.07 2.09
N LEU A 165 -17.92 -3.35 2.93
CA LEU A 165 -18.42 -2.92 4.24
C LEU A 165 -19.05 -1.52 4.22
N GLU A 166 -19.03 -0.79 3.10
CA GLU A 166 -19.44 0.61 3.00
C GLU A 166 -20.87 0.85 3.53
N ARG A 167 -21.86 0.12 3.01
CA ARG A 167 -23.26 0.30 3.39
C ARG A 167 -23.44 0.14 4.90
N ARG A 168 -22.94 -0.97 5.47
CA ARG A 168 -23.06 -1.27 6.90
C ARG A 168 -22.39 -0.19 7.76
N LEU A 169 -21.22 0.30 7.36
CA LEU A 169 -20.50 1.30 8.14
C LEU A 169 -21.12 2.68 8.01
N LYS A 170 -21.64 3.07 6.85
CA LYS A 170 -22.41 4.32 6.68
C LYS A 170 -23.65 4.37 7.56
N GLU A 171 -24.39 3.27 7.63
CA GLU A 171 -25.58 3.16 8.50
C GLU A 171 -25.22 3.28 9.99
N ARG A 172 -24.06 2.75 10.39
CA ARG A 172 -23.61 2.74 11.79
C ARG A 172 -22.95 4.04 12.24
N TYR A 173 -22.32 4.77 11.30
CA TYR A 173 -21.57 6.00 11.56
C TYR A 173 -22.03 7.13 10.62
N PRO A 174 -23.30 7.60 10.77
CA PRO A 174 -23.89 8.61 9.88
C PRO A 174 -23.25 10.00 10.03
N GLU A 175 -22.58 10.26 11.15
CA GLU A 175 -21.86 11.52 11.42
C GLU A 175 -20.55 11.66 10.61
N VAL A 176 -20.06 10.56 10.06
CA VAL A 176 -18.83 10.53 9.27
C VAL A 176 -19.11 11.02 7.85
N ARG A 177 -18.22 11.83 7.28
CA ARG A 177 -18.34 12.28 5.90
C ARG A 177 -17.78 11.24 4.93
N TRP A 178 -18.67 10.62 4.17
CA TRP A 178 -18.33 9.62 3.16
C TRP A 178 -18.34 10.27 1.78
N VAL A 179 -17.18 10.32 1.11
CA VAL A 179 -17.03 11.02 -0.18
C VAL A 179 -16.96 10.07 -1.39
N GLY A 180 -16.95 8.75 -1.16
CA GLY A 180 -16.88 7.76 -2.24
C GLY A 180 -15.52 7.74 -2.94
N LEU A 181 -15.53 7.37 -4.24
CA LEU A 181 -14.31 7.41 -5.08
C LEU A 181 -14.13 8.82 -5.64
N LEU A 182 -12.90 9.27 -5.64
CA LEU A 182 -12.50 10.55 -6.22
C LEU A 182 -11.50 10.33 -7.36
N ASP A 183 -11.48 11.25 -8.31
CA ASP A 183 -10.39 11.36 -9.26
C ASP A 183 -9.10 11.83 -8.56
N ARG A 184 -7.98 11.73 -9.27
CA ARG A 184 -6.65 12.01 -8.70
C ARG A 184 -6.50 13.45 -8.21
N GLN A 185 -7.06 14.42 -8.92
CA GLN A 185 -6.97 15.84 -8.56
C GLN A 185 -7.79 16.15 -7.30
N SER A 186 -9.03 15.65 -7.25
CA SER A 186 -9.91 15.78 -6.09
C SER A 186 -9.34 15.07 -4.86
N LEU A 187 -8.71 13.89 -5.07
CA LEU A 187 -8.05 13.15 -4.01
C LEU A 187 -6.84 13.91 -3.46
N ALA A 188 -6.01 14.52 -4.32
CA ALA A 188 -4.88 15.34 -3.90
C ALA A 188 -5.34 16.56 -3.08
N ALA A 189 -6.43 17.23 -3.52
CA ALA A 189 -7.03 18.33 -2.78
C ALA A 189 -7.58 17.88 -1.41
N LEU A 190 -8.15 16.67 -1.35
CA LEU A 190 -8.64 16.10 -0.09
C LEU A 190 -7.50 15.78 0.89
N TYR A 191 -6.39 15.20 0.41
CA TYR A 191 -5.19 15.03 1.22
C TYR A 191 -4.66 16.37 1.73
N ALA A 192 -4.50 17.37 0.85
CA ALA A 192 -3.98 18.68 1.22
C ALA A 192 -4.83 19.41 2.28
N ALA A 193 -6.14 19.16 2.28
CA ALA A 193 -7.09 19.76 3.23
C ALA A 193 -7.15 19.05 4.59
N ALA A 194 -6.64 17.81 4.69
CA ALA A 194 -6.65 17.05 5.93
C ALA A 194 -5.54 17.49 6.89
N ASP A 195 -5.80 17.43 8.19
CA ASP A 195 -4.82 17.68 9.25
C ASP A 195 -4.02 16.43 9.59
N VAL A 196 -4.65 15.25 9.48
CA VAL A 196 -3.99 13.96 9.70
C VAL A 196 -4.59 12.88 8.79
N PHE A 197 -3.72 12.10 8.18
CA PHE A 197 -4.09 10.88 7.45
C PHE A 197 -4.02 9.69 8.38
N VAL A 198 -5.15 8.99 8.57
CA VAL A 198 -5.25 7.87 9.50
C VAL A 198 -5.19 6.56 8.73
N PHE A 199 -4.20 5.74 9.05
CA PHE A 199 -3.97 4.44 8.42
C PHE A 199 -4.19 3.30 9.43
N PRO A 200 -5.43 2.80 9.59
CA PRO A 200 -5.80 1.87 10.65
C PRO A 200 -5.53 0.40 10.31
N SER A 201 -4.93 0.09 9.15
CA SER A 201 -4.63 -1.29 8.74
C SER A 201 -3.67 -1.96 9.72
N ARG A 202 -4.00 -3.20 10.10
CA ARG A 202 -3.13 -4.06 10.95
C ARG A 202 -2.31 -5.06 10.14
N SER A 203 -2.53 -5.12 8.83
CA SER A 203 -1.78 -5.96 7.89
C SER A 203 -1.66 -5.21 6.59
N GLU A 204 -0.47 -4.75 6.28
CA GLU A 204 -0.19 -4.02 5.05
C GLU A 204 1.24 -4.31 4.59
N THR A 205 1.42 -4.52 3.30
CA THR A 205 2.74 -4.77 2.72
C THR A 205 3.53 -3.50 2.47
N PHE A 206 2.86 -2.37 2.15
CA PHE A 206 3.51 -1.08 1.94
C PHE A 206 2.59 0.10 2.28
N GLY A 207 1.49 0.34 1.51
CA GLY A 207 0.53 1.40 1.77
C GLY A 207 0.82 2.69 1.00
N LEU A 208 0.70 2.67 -0.33
CA LEU A 208 0.93 3.83 -1.22
C LEU A 208 0.16 5.09 -0.83
N VAL A 209 -1.06 4.94 -0.31
CA VAL A 209 -1.89 6.06 0.15
C VAL A 209 -1.25 6.91 1.26
N MET A 210 -0.34 6.32 2.06
CA MET A 210 0.45 7.09 3.03
C MET A 210 1.44 8.02 2.33
N LEU A 211 2.09 7.53 1.26
CA LEU A 211 3.00 8.35 0.46
C LEU A 211 2.25 9.48 -0.27
N GLU A 212 1.04 9.20 -0.77
CA GLU A 212 0.18 10.20 -1.40
C GLU A 212 -0.19 11.31 -0.41
N ALA A 213 -0.64 10.94 0.80
CA ALA A 213 -0.95 11.89 1.87
C ALA A 213 0.26 12.73 2.26
N MET A 214 1.41 12.08 2.54
CA MET A 214 2.65 12.78 2.89
C MET A 214 3.17 13.64 1.74
N SER A 215 2.98 13.22 0.49
CA SER A 215 3.33 14.03 -0.69
C SER A 215 2.57 15.35 -0.72
N CYS A 216 1.30 15.37 -0.28
CA CYS A 216 0.51 16.59 -0.08
C CYS A 216 0.84 17.33 1.24
N GLY A 217 1.77 16.79 2.03
CA GLY A 217 2.17 17.36 3.32
C GLY A 217 1.31 16.91 4.50
N THR A 218 0.42 15.95 4.34
CA THR A 218 -0.45 15.48 5.42
C THR A 218 0.25 14.42 6.25
N PRO A 219 0.48 14.64 7.55
CA PRO A 219 1.14 13.67 8.42
C PRO A 219 0.29 12.42 8.61
N VAL A 220 0.96 11.29 8.83
CA VAL A 220 0.35 9.97 8.93
C VAL A 220 0.26 9.53 10.39
N ALA A 221 -0.88 8.96 10.78
CA ALA A 221 -1.06 8.23 12.03
C ALA A 221 -1.37 6.75 11.72
N ALA A 222 -0.57 5.82 12.22
CA ALA A 222 -0.70 4.41 11.90
C ALA A 222 -0.30 3.48 13.04
N TYR A 223 -0.73 2.20 12.93
CA TYR A 223 -0.18 1.13 13.74
C TYR A 223 1.25 0.77 13.29
N PRO A 224 2.13 0.30 14.21
CA PRO A 224 3.50 -0.11 13.89
C PRO A 224 3.52 -1.50 13.22
N VAL A 225 3.06 -1.58 11.98
CA VAL A 225 3.09 -2.79 11.13
C VAL A 225 4.00 -2.56 9.93
N ASP A 226 4.36 -3.62 9.20
CA ASP A 226 5.44 -3.61 8.21
C ASP A 226 5.41 -2.43 7.22
N GLY A 227 4.27 -2.15 6.61
CA GLY A 227 4.14 -1.02 5.67
C GLY A 227 4.41 0.34 6.32
N PRO A 228 3.66 0.74 7.36
CA PRO A 228 3.92 1.97 8.10
C PRO A 228 5.34 2.07 8.72
N LEU A 229 5.89 0.97 9.24
CA LEU A 229 7.28 0.95 9.76
C LEU A 229 8.29 1.33 8.68
N GLU A 230 8.14 0.80 7.48
CA GLU A 230 9.00 1.11 6.32
C GLU A 230 8.75 2.53 5.82
N VAL A 231 7.49 2.87 5.54
CA VAL A 231 7.12 4.14 4.93
C VAL A 231 7.51 5.33 5.81
N LEU A 232 7.32 5.23 7.13
CA LEU A 232 7.72 6.29 8.05
C LEU A 232 9.19 6.22 8.47
N GLY A 233 9.93 5.16 8.09
CA GLY A 233 11.36 5.02 8.37
C GLY A 233 11.65 4.72 9.85
N ALA A 234 10.83 3.91 10.49
CA ALA A 234 10.99 3.58 11.91
C ALA A 234 12.30 2.85 12.22
N PHE A 235 12.89 2.18 11.23
CA PHE A 235 14.17 1.48 11.35
C PHE A 235 15.39 2.37 11.04
N GLU A 236 15.17 3.61 10.63
CA GLU A 236 16.25 4.56 10.37
C GLU A 236 16.77 5.17 11.68
N PRO A 237 18.03 5.65 11.74
CA PRO A 237 18.62 6.23 12.96
C PRO A 237 17.81 7.40 13.57
N GLN A 238 17.09 8.15 12.72
CA GLN A 238 16.25 9.27 13.14
C GLN A 238 14.85 8.84 13.62
N GLY A 239 14.53 7.55 13.50
CA GLY A 239 13.20 7.02 13.79
C GLY A 239 12.13 7.43 12.78
N ALA A 240 10.86 7.23 13.12
CA ALA A 240 9.74 7.52 12.23
C ALA A 240 9.65 9.03 11.91
N ARG A 241 9.44 9.34 10.61
CA ARG A 241 9.35 10.69 10.07
C ARG A 241 8.09 10.86 9.22
N GLY A 242 7.54 12.07 9.21
CA GLY A 242 6.34 12.39 8.44
C GLY A 242 5.05 11.83 9.03
N GLY A 243 5.09 11.24 10.22
CA GLY A 243 3.94 10.70 10.92
C GLY A 243 4.32 10.02 12.22
N ILE A 244 3.33 9.44 12.89
CA ILE A 244 3.46 8.79 14.20
C ILE A 244 2.96 7.35 14.14
N LEU A 245 3.72 6.45 14.73
CA LEU A 245 3.38 5.05 14.93
C LEU A 245 3.04 4.79 16.39
N ASN A 246 1.87 4.23 16.67
CA ASN A 246 1.50 3.85 18.03
C ASN A 246 0.54 2.64 17.99
N THR A 247 0.60 1.78 19.00
CA THR A 247 -0.36 0.67 19.19
C THR A 247 -1.75 1.16 19.57
N ASP A 248 -1.86 2.40 20.10
CA ASP A 248 -3.11 3.13 20.25
C ASP A 248 -3.25 4.17 19.12
N LEU A 249 -4.25 3.95 18.26
CA LEU A 249 -4.46 4.78 17.08
C LEU A 249 -4.88 6.22 17.43
N LEU A 250 -5.61 6.42 18.52
CA LEU A 250 -6.00 7.76 18.98
C LEU A 250 -4.77 8.56 19.40
N SER A 251 -3.90 7.97 20.20
CA SER A 251 -2.62 8.59 20.59
C SER A 251 -1.74 8.90 19.38
N ALA A 252 -1.70 7.99 18.37
CA ALA A 252 -1.01 8.26 17.11
C ALA A 252 -1.57 9.49 16.39
N CYS A 253 -2.90 9.58 16.28
CA CYS A 253 -3.57 10.72 15.61
C CYS A 253 -3.29 12.04 16.33
N GLN A 254 -3.44 12.07 17.65
CA GLN A 254 -3.22 13.29 18.45
C GLN A 254 -1.78 13.79 18.32
N ALA A 255 -0.81 12.89 18.39
CA ALA A 255 0.59 13.24 18.24
C ALA A 255 0.95 13.62 16.79
N ALA A 256 0.33 13.03 15.79
CA ALA A 256 0.57 13.32 14.38
C ALA A 256 0.14 14.76 14.00
N LEU A 257 -0.85 15.35 14.68
CA LEU A 257 -1.24 16.74 14.46
C LEU A 257 -0.13 17.76 14.74
N ALA A 258 0.88 17.39 15.54
CA ALA A 258 2.03 18.24 15.82
C ALA A 258 3.17 18.07 14.79
N VAL A 259 3.08 17.12 13.88
CA VAL A 259 4.12 16.87 12.87
C VAL A 259 4.01 17.93 11.76
N PRO A 260 5.09 18.69 11.49
CA PRO A 260 5.06 19.72 10.46
C PRO A 260 4.80 19.15 9.07
N ARG A 261 3.94 19.79 8.28
CA ARG A 261 3.57 19.34 6.93
C ARG A 261 4.77 19.17 5.99
N HIS A 262 5.76 20.05 6.09
CA HIS A 262 6.98 19.96 5.29
C HIS A 262 7.84 18.73 5.64
N GLU A 263 7.75 18.22 6.86
CA GLU A 263 8.42 16.97 7.25
C GLU A 263 7.75 15.75 6.61
N ALA A 264 6.41 15.71 6.59
CA ALA A 264 5.67 14.70 5.87
C ALA A 264 6.06 14.71 4.38
N ARG A 265 6.07 15.89 3.74
CA ARG A 265 6.53 16.05 2.36
C ARG A 265 7.96 15.58 2.16
N ARG A 266 8.89 15.98 3.02
CA ARG A 266 10.30 15.57 2.91
C ARG A 266 10.44 14.06 2.95
N ARG A 267 9.69 13.37 3.82
CA ARG A 267 9.70 11.91 3.87
C ARG A 267 9.15 11.28 2.59
N ALA A 268 8.07 11.79 2.02
CA ALA A 268 7.53 11.29 0.75
C ALA A 268 8.54 11.39 -0.41
N MET A 269 9.41 12.39 -0.41
CA MET A 269 10.46 12.58 -1.42
C MET A 269 11.56 11.50 -1.39
N ASP A 270 11.62 10.69 -0.34
CA ASP A 270 12.48 9.51 -0.30
C ASP A 270 11.97 8.39 -1.22
N PHE A 271 10.68 8.43 -1.60
CA PHE A 271 9.96 7.42 -2.37
C PHE A 271 9.48 7.98 -3.73
N THR A 272 10.42 8.41 -4.58
CA THR A 272 10.06 8.85 -5.94
C THR A 272 10.04 7.69 -6.92
N TRP A 273 9.25 7.82 -8.00
CA TRP A 273 9.28 6.85 -9.10
C TRP A 273 10.67 6.69 -9.70
N THR A 274 11.45 7.76 -9.78
CA THR A 274 12.84 7.70 -10.27
C THR A 274 13.70 6.77 -9.42
N LYS A 275 13.60 6.87 -8.08
CA LYS A 275 14.34 5.98 -7.17
C LYS A 275 13.83 4.53 -7.28
N ALA A 276 12.51 4.34 -7.27
CA ALA A 276 11.91 3.01 -7.38
C ALA A 276 12.26 2.32 -8.71
N THR A 277 12.21 3.04 -9.83
CA THR A 277 12.59 2.52 -11.15
C THR A 277 14.09 2.23 -11.23
N GLY A 278 14.92 3.12 -10.67
CA GLY A 278 16.37 2.89 -10.60
C GLY A 278 16.73 1.57 -9.90
N LEU A 279 16.08 1.28 -8.75
CA LEU A 279 16.24 -0.01 -8.06
C LEU A 279 15.71 -1.18 -8.89
N PHE A 280 14.57 -1.01 -9.57
CA PHE A 280 13.97 -2.04 -10.40
C PHE A 280 14.89 -2.50 -11.54
N VAL A 281 15.55 -1.55 -12.20
CA VAL A 281 16.44 -1.84 -13.34
C VAL A 281 17.76 -2.50 -12.91
N GLN A 282 18.15 -2.36 -11.63
CA GLN A 282 19.36 -2.99 -11.08
C GLN A 282 19.19 -4.50 -10.84
N TYR A 283 17.97 -4.99 -10.79
CA TYR A 283 17.64 -6.40 -10.47
C TYR A 283 17.16 -7.18 -11.69
#